data_0294ba67ae0b093d07149a7a4a8e05e9
#
_entry.id   0294ba67ae0b093d07149a7a4a8e05e9
#
_cell.length_a   1.000
_cell.length_b   1.000
_cell.length_c   1.000
_cell.angle_alpha   90.00
_cell.angle_beta   90.00
_cell.angle_gamma   90.00
#
_symmetry.space_group_name_H-M   'P 1'
#
loop_
_entity.id
_entity.type
_entity.pdbx_description
1 polymer ?
#
loop_
_entity_poly.entity_id
_entity_poly.type
_entity_poly.pdbx_seq_one_letter_code
_entity_poly.pdbx_strand_id
1 'polypeptide(L)'
;MTPGFQSFIRTAEQGQITGFGDLARFSPSDIREGIQLLVAEDKNDLAQALADAGISLHPHSEDILAIAGLLAITRADWPLAIELLQDLCELQQDAIQPTTYQMLARSLWCNLDLAEARETLRKGLTAWPENELLQAEQREMILAAHALPAGLQHN
;
A
#
# COMPACT_ATOMS: atom_id res chain seq x y z
N MET A 1 17.84 -9.24 -0.12
CA MET A 1 17.26 -10.15 -1.14
C MET A 1 18.25 -11.27 -1.42
N THR A 2 17.78 -12.52 -1.44
CA THR A 2 18.65 -13.69 -1.68
C THR A 2 19.11 -13.77 -3.14
N PRO A 3 20.32 -14.34 -3.43
CA PRO A 3 20.78 -14.52 -4.81
C PRO A 3 19.84 -15.37 -5.68
N GLY A 4 19.19 -16.37 -5.07
CA GLY A 4 18.19 -17.20 -5.77
C GLY A 4 16.97 -16.39 -6.21
N PHE A 5 16.52 -15.44 -5.41
CA PHE A 5 15.41 -14.56 -5.77
C PHE A 5 15.80 -13.56 -6.85
N GLN A 6 17.02 -13.02 -6.81
CA GLN A 6 17.54 -12.16 -7.88
C GLN A 6 17.57 -12.90 -9.22
N SER A 7 18.02 -14.15 -9.21
CA SER A 7 18.01 -15.00 -10.43
C SER A 7 16.59 -15.23 -10.92
N PHE A 8 15.65 -15.49 -10.01
CA PHE A 8 14.22 -15.65 -10.32
C PHE A 8 13.66 -14.40 -11.03
N ILE A 9 13.91 -13.21 -10.47
CA ILE A 9 13.44 -11.95 -11.05
C ILE A 9 14.01 -11.74 -12.46
N ARG A 10 15.31 -11.97 -12.68
CA ARG A 10 15.93 -11.85 -14.00
C ARG A 10 15.32 -12.80 -15.03
N THR A 11 14.98 -14.02 -14.62
CA THR A 11 14.31 -15.00 -15.50
C THR A 11 12.90 -14.53 -15.83
N ALA A 12 12.18 -13.94 -14.87
CA ALA A 12 10.87 -13.35 -15.08
C ALA A 12 10.91 -12.18 -16.10
N GLU A 13 11.92 -11.32 -15.97
CA GLU A 13 12.15 -10.20 -16.89
C GLU A 13 12.38 -10.64 -18.33
N GLN A 14 12.99 -11.81 -18.51
CA GLN A 14 13.23 -12.41 -19.82
C GLN A 14 11.99 -13.14 -20.40
N GLY A 15 10.87 -13.14 -19.67
CA GLY A 15 9.65 -13.83 -20.09
C GLY A 15 9.75 -15.36 -20.08
N GLN A 16 10.74 -15.90 -19.36
CA GLN A 16 11.01 -17.34 -19.31
C GLN A 16 10.27 -18.06 -18.17
N ILE A 17 9.52 -17.33 -17.33
CA ILE A 17 8.74 -17.93 -16.25
C ILE A 17 7.32 -18.22 -16.72
N THR A 18 6.94 -19.48 -16.65
CA THR A 18 5.60 -19.96 -17.00
C THR A 18 4.62 -19.99 -15.83
N GLY A 19 5.07 -19.61 -14.62
CA GLY A 19 4.22 -19.54 -13.42
C GLY A 19 4.96 -19.10 -12.18
N PHE A 20 4.21 -18.59 -11.20
CA PHE A 20 4.73 -18.15 -9.91
C PHE A 20 4.83 -19.29 -8.86
N GLY A 21 4.70 -20.56 -9.27
CA GLY A 21 4.79 -21.71 -8.36
C GLY A 21 6.09 -21.76 -7.56
N ASP A 22 7.21 -21.37 -8.17
CA ASP A 22 8.52 -21.31 -7.50
C ASP A 22 8.63 -20.16 -6.49
N LEU A 23 7.71 -19.19 -6.53
CA LEU A 23 7.70 -18.06 -5.61
C LEU A 23 7.41 -18.48 -4.16
N ALA A 24 6.72 -19.59 -3.95
CA ALA A 24 6.37 -20.11 -2.63
C ALA A 24 7.59 -20.40 -1.73
N ARG A 25 8.77 -20.60 -2.32
CA ARG A 25 10.03 -20.84 -1.59
C ARG A 25 10.67 -19.54 -1.04
N PHE A 26 10.21 -18.37 -1.50
CA PHE A 26 10.76 -17.09 -1.08
C PHE A 26 9.94 -16.48 0.05
N SER A 27 10.62 -15.73 0.92
CA SER A 27 9.96 -15.06 2.05
C SER A 27 9.15 -13.84 1.57
N PRO A 28 8.15 -13.39 2.36
CA PRO A 28 7.48 -12.13 2.09
C PRO A 28 8.44 -10.93 1.95
N SER A 29 9.50 -10.91 2.75
CA SER A 29 10.54 -9.87 2.68
C SER A 29 11.27 -9.87 1.34
N ASP A 30 11.64 -11.05 0.82
CA ASP A 30 12.26 -11.17 -0.52
C ASP A 30 11.33 -10.65 -1.60
N ILE A 31 10.03 -11.01 -1.55
CA ILE A 31 9.03 -10.57 -2.52
C ILE A 31 8.86 -9.05 -2.46
N ARG A 32 8.77 -8.46 -1.26
CA ARG A 32 8.70 -7.02 -1.08
C ARG A 32 9.89 -6.30 -1.71
N GLU A 33 11.11 -6.77 -1.43
CA GLU A 33 12.34 -6.19 -1.99
C GLU A 33 12.37 -6.31 -3.52
N GLY A 34 11.89 -7.43 -4.07
CA GLY A 34 11.75 -7.62 -5.51
C GLY A 34 10.78 -6.64 -6.15
N ILE A 35 9.62 -6.40 -5.52
CA ILE A 35 8.64 -5.40 -5.98
C ILE A 35 9.29 -4.01 -5.98
N GLN A 36 9.97 -3.64 -4.91
CA GLN A 36 10.66 -2.34 -4.80
C GLN A 36 11.71 -2.15 -5.91
N LEU A 37 12.49 -3.19 -6.19
CA LEU A 37 13.47 -3.17 -7.27
C LEU A 37 12.82 -2.96 -8.63
N LEU A 38 11.76 -3.73 -8.93
CA LEU A 38 11.03 -3.63 -10.22
C LEU A 38 10.40 -2.25 -10.41
N VAL A 39 9.85 -1.66 -9.35
CA VAL A 39 9.33 -0.29 -9.39
C VAL A 39 10.45 0.73 -9.66
N ALA A 40 11.60 0.57 -9.00
CA ALA A 40 12.76 1.44 -9.20
C ALA A 40 13.31 1.37 -10.64
N GLU A 41 13.13 0.22 -11.30
CA GLU A 41 13.54 -0.01 -12.70
C GLU A 41 12.41 0.30 -13.71
N ASP A 42 11.31 0.90 -13.25
CA ASP A 42 10.12 1.24 -14.06
C ASP A 42 9.43 0.03 -14.71
N LYS A 43 9.61 -1.17 -14.13
CA LYS A 43 8.98 -2.42 -14.58
C LYS A 43 7.66 -2.68 -13.84
N ASN A 44 6.74 -1.74 -13.98
CA ASN A 44 5.52 -1.67 -13.17
C ASN A 44 4.58 -2.86 -13.39
N ASP A 45 4.46 -3.39 -14.60
CA ASP A 45 3.60 -4.54 -14.88
C ASP A 45 4.11 -5.81 -14.20
N LEU A 46 5.43 -6.01 -14.19
CA LEU A 46 6.03 -7.15 -13.51
C LEU A 46 5.97 -6.98 -11.97
N ALA A 47 6.14 -5.76 -11.47
CA ALA A 47 5.93 -5.45 -10.07
C ALA A 47 4.51 -5.78 -9.61
N GLN A 48 3.51 -5.42 -10.42
CA GLN A 48 2.10 -5.75 -10.13
C GLN A 48 1.85 -7.25 -10.13
N ALA A 49 2.36 -7.97 -11.14
CA ALA A 49 2.23 -9.43 -11.20
C ALA A 49 2.86 -10.09 -9.97
N LEU A 50 4.02 -9.60 -9.54
CA LEU A 50 4.70 -10.10 -8.35
C LEU A 50 3.92 -9.79 -7.06
N ALA A 51 3.31 -8.62 -6.96
CA ALA A 51 2.46 -8.24 -5.84
C ALA A 51 1.20 -9.13 -5.77
N ASP A 52 0.53 -9.37 -6.88
CA ASP A 52 -0.65 -10.23 -6.95
C ASP A 52 -0.33 -11.67 -6.53
N ALA A 53 0.80 -12.21 -7.01
CA ALA A 53 1.28 -13.52 -6.59
C ALA A 53 1.65 -13.54 -5.10
N GLY A 54 2.28 -12.48 -4.60
CA GLY A 54 2.63 -12.34 -3.19
C GLY A 54 1.40 -12.35 -2.28
N ILE A 55 0.34 -11.65 -2.65
CA ILE A 55 -0.93 -11.64 -1.91
C ILE A 55 -1.54 -13.05 -1.88
N SER A 56 -1.52 -13.77 -3.01
CA SER A 56 -2.05 -15.13 -3.10
C SER A 56 -1.29 -16.11 -2.20
N LEU A 57 0.03 -15.98 -2.11
CA LEU A 57 0.89 -16.86 -1.33
C LEU A 57 0.94 -16.50 0.16
N HIS A 58 0.87 -15.21 0.47
CA HIS A 58 1.05 -14.67 1.82
C HIS A 58 -0.05 -13.65 2.15
N PRO A 59 -1.35 -14.08 2.18
CA PRO A 59 -2.48 -13.15 2.35
C PRO A 59 -2.50 -12.43 3.71
N HIS A 60 -1.77 -12.94 4.68
CA HIS A 60 -1.68 -12.39 6.04
C HIS A 60 -0.30 -11.82 6.35
N SER A 61 0.46 -11.45 5.34
CA SER A 61 1.75 -10.79 5.52
C SER A 61 1.60 -9.27 5.50
N GLU A 62 2.01 -8.62 6.59
CA GLU A 62 2.05 -7.16 6.67
C GLU A 62 2.95 -6.56 5.57
N ASP A 63 4.12 -7.16 5.33
CA ASP A 63 5.06 -6.71 4.31
C ASP A 63 4.41 -6.69 2.91
N ILE A 64 3.70 -7.76 2.57
CA ILE A 64 3.05 -7.89 1.25
C ILE A 64 1.87 -6.93 1.13
N LEU A 65 1.01 -6.85 2.14
CA LEU A 65 -0.15 -5.95 2.10
C LEU A 65 0.28 -4.48 2.04
N ALA A 66 1.32 -4.10 2.78
CA ALA A 66 1.85 -2.74 2.76
C ALA A 66 2.42 -2.36 1.40
N ILE A 67 3.26 -3.20 0.80
CA ILE A 67 3.87 -2.89 -0.51
C ILE A 67 2.83 -2.95 -1.64
N ALA A 68 1.89 -3.88 -1.59
CA ALA A 68 0.81 -3.97 -2.58
C ALA A 68 -0.13 -2.76 -2.48
N GLY A 69 -0.45 -2.32 -1.25
CA GLY A 69 -1.23 -1.09 -1.02
C GLY A 69 -0.53 0.16 -1.57
N LEU A 70 0.77 0.28 -1.31
CA LEU A 70 1.57 1.39 -1.86
C LEU A 70 1.61 1.36 -3.39
N LEU A 71 1.75 0.19 -3.99
CA LEU A 71 1.73 0.04 -5.45
C LEU A 71 0.37 0.43 -6.04
N ALA A 72 -0.73 0.06 -5.39
CA ALA A 72 -2.07 0.47 -5.79
C ALA A 72 -2.23 2.00 -5.71
N ILE A 73 -1.71 2.65 -4.66
CA ILE A 73 -1.68 4.12 -4.53
C ILE A 73 -0.93 4.76 -5.70
N THR A 74 0.26 4.27 -6.05
CA THR A 74 1.07 4.83 -7.15
C THR A 74 0.38 4.71 -8.51
N ARG A 75 -0.51 3.74 -8.66
CA ARG A 75 -1.33 3.52 -9.86
C ARG A 75 -2.68 4.23 -9.81
N ALA A 76 -2.95 4.96 -8.73
CA ALA A 76 -4.24 5.60 -8.46
C ALA A 76 -5.43 4.61 -8.47
N ASP A 77 -5.17 3.35 -8.13
CA ASP A 77 -6.21 2.34 -7.92
C ASP A 77 -6.69 2.42 -6.46
N TRP A 78 -7.49 3.45 -6.20
CA TRP A 78 -7.94 3.77 -4.85
C TRP A 78 -8.80 2.66 -4.21
N PRO A 79 -9.75 2.04 -4.94
CA PRO A 79 -10.54 0.95 -4.35
C PRO A 79 -9.67 -0.23 -3.90
N LEU A 80 -8.69 -0.64 -4.71
CA LEU A 80 -7.76 -1.71 -4.34
C LEU A 80 -6.86 -1.30 -3.18
N ALA A 81 -6.34 -0.08 -3.20
CA ALA A 81 -5.52 0.44 -2.10
C ALA A 81 -6.28 0.41 -0.77
N ILE A 82 -7.53 0.85 -0.77
CA ILE A 82 -8.40 0.85 0.42
C ILE A 82 -8.59 -0.58 0.94
N GLU A 83 -8.93 -1.52 0.08
CA GLU A 83 -9.13 -2.92 0.45
C GLU A 83 -7.87 -3.51 1.12
N LEU A 84 -6.72 -3.38 0.47
CA LEU A 84 -5.45 -3.92 0.97
C LEU A 84 -5.03 -3.27 2.30
N LEU A 85 -5.23 -1.97 2.44
CA LEU A 85 -4.86 -1.24 3.64
C LEU A 85 -5.83 -1.48 4.80
N GLN A 86 -7.09 -1.75 4.53
CA GLN A 86 -8.05 -2.21 5.55
C GLN A 86 -7.66 -3.60 6.06
N ASP A 87 -7.30 -4.53 5.19
CA ASP A 87 -6.77 -5.84 5.59
C ASP A 87 -5.50 -5.69 6.43
N LEU A 88 -4.62 -4.77 6.08
CA LEU A 88 -3.43 -4.47 6.86
C LEU A 88 -3.78 -3.94 8.26
N CYS A 89 -4.75 -3.04 8.36
CA CYS A 89 -5.25 -2.56 9.65
C CYS A 89 -5.77 -3.70 10.52
N GLU A 90 -6.50 -4.64 9.93
CA GLU A 90 -7.01 -5.81 10.65
C GLU A 90 -5.88 -6.71 11.18
N LEU A 91 -4.80 -6.87 10.42
CA LEU A 91 -3.63 -7.62 10.87
C LEU A 91 -2.89 -6.91 12.01
N GLN A 92 -2.75 -5.60 11.93
CA GLN A 92 -2.04 -4.80 12.92
C GLN A 92 -2.84 -4.57 14.21
N GLN A 93 -4.17 -4.70 14.14
CA GLN A 93 -5.09 -4.60 15.29
C GLN A 93 -4.86 -3.38 16.18
N ASP A 94 -4.35 -3.58 17.39
CA ASP A 94 -4.09 -2.52 18.38
C ASP A 94 -2.79 -1.75 18.11
N ALA A 95 -1.97 -2.21 17.16
CA ALA A 95 -0.67 -1.64 16.82
C ALA A 95 -0.61 -1.13 15.38
N ILE A 96 -1.70 -0.55 14.88
CA ILE A 96 -1.74 0.04 13.53
C ILE A 96 -0.68 1.13 13.43
N GLN A 97 0.19 1.00 12.41
CA GLN A 97 1.32 1.90 12.21
C GLN A 97 0.89 3.25 11.65
N PRO A 98 1.62 4.34 11.94
CA PRO A 98 1.30 5.66 11.39
C PRO A 98 1.22 5.68 9.86
N THR A 99 2.14 4.98 9.19
CA THR A 99 2.15 4.88 7.72
C THR A 99 0.90 4.20 7.17
N THR A 100 0.36 3.20 7.88
CA THR A 100 -0.89 2.52 7.49
C THR A 100 -2.07 3.49 7.56
N TYR A 101 -2.19 4.23 8.66
CA TYR A 101 -3.21 5.27 8.79
C TYR A 101 -3.11 6.33 7.69
N GLN A 102 -1.89 6.79 7.41
CA GLN A 102 -1.65 7.83 6.41
C GLN A 102 -2.02 7.36 5.00
N MET A 103 -1.56 6.17 4.62
CA MET A 103 -1.87 5.61 3.30
C MET A 103 -3.37 5.35 3.11
N LEU A 104 -4.02 4.80 4.13
CA LEU A 104 -5.47 4.55 4.09
C LEU A 104 -6.26 5.85 4.01
N ALA A 105 -5.95 6.83 4.84
CA ALA A 105 -6.62 8.13 4.83
C ALA A 105 -6.47 8.82 3.47
N ARG A 106 -5.26 8.80 2.88
CA ARG A 106 -5.01 9.38 1.55
C ARG A 106 -5.81 8.66 0.47
N SER A 107 -5.85 7.34 0.50
CA SER A 107 -6.60 6.53 -0.47
C SER A 107 -8.10 6.82 -0.40
N LEU A 108 -8.65 6.90 0.81
CA LEU A 108 -10.05 7.27 1.03
C LEU A 108 -10.35 8.69 0.54
N TRP A 109 -9.46 9.64 0.84
CA TRP A 109 -9.61 11.02 0.37
C TRP A 109 -9.63 11.09 -1.17
N CYS A 110 -8.68 10.44 -1.83
CA CYS A 110 -8.62 10.42 -3.29
C CYS A 110 -9.79 9.66 -3.93
N ASN A 111 -10.38 8.71 -3.20
CA ASN A 111 -11.60 8.01 -3.62
C ASN A 111 -12.89 8.78 -3.33
N LEU A 112 -12.78 9.99 -2.79
CA LEU A 112 -13.89 10.87 -2.37
C LEU A 112 -14.69 10.37 -1.17
N ASP A 113 -14.17 9.42 -0.42
CA ASP A 113 -14.73 8.97 0.86
C ASP A 113 -14.24 9.88 2.00
N LEU A 114 -14.62 11.15 1.93
CA LEU A 114 -14.02 12.22 2.74
C LEU A 114 -14.27 12.07 4.24
N ALA A 115 -15.47 11.61 4.61
CA ALA A 115 -15.82 11.39 6.01
C ALA A 115 -14.96 10.28 6.64
N GLU A 116 -14.79 9.16 5.94
CA GLU A 116 -13.96 8.04 6.39
C GLU A 116 -12.47 8.40 6.41
N ALA A 117 -12.00 9.20 5.44
CA ALA A 117 -10.64 9.70 5.43
C ALA A 117 -10.33 10.51 6.69
N ARG A 118 -11.20 11.44 7.07
CA ARG A 118 -11.07 12.26 8.28
C ARG A 118 -11.11 11.40 9.54
N GLU A 119 -12.02 10.43 9.61
CA GLU A 119 -12.13 9.53 10.77
C GLU A 119 -10.89 8.64 10.91
N THR A 120 -10.36 8.13 9.81
CA THR A 120 -9.10 7.35 9.78
C THR A 120 -7.94 8.17 10.35
N LEU A 121 -7.83 9.42 9.91
CA LEU A 121 -6.79 10.33 10.40
C LEU A 121 -6.97 10.67 11.87
N ARG A 122 -8.20 10.90 12.32
CA ARG A 122 -8.52 11.15 13.73
C ARG A 122 -8.08 9.97 14.60
N LYS A 123 -8.37 8.74 14.18
CA LYS A 123 -7.94 7.52 14.87
C LYS A 123 -6.41 7.43 14.93
N GLY A 124 -5.75 7.69 13.81
CA GLY A 124 -4.29 7.69 13.74
C GLY A 124 -3.66 8.71 14.67
N LEU A 125 -4.15 9.93 14.71
CA LEU A 125 -3.66 11.00 15.59
C LEU A 125 -4.03 10.77 17.07
N THR A 126 -5.08 10.02 17.35
CA THR A 126 -5.38 9.57 18.71
C THR A 126 -4.34 8.55 19.20
N ALA A 127 -3.96 7.61 18.34
CA ALA A 127 -2.95 6.60 18.66
C ALA A 127 -1.51 7.17 18.65
N TRP A 128 -1.23 8.11 17.73
CA TRP A 128 0.08 8.68 17.47
C TRP A 128 0.02 10.21 17.40
N PRO A 129 -0.29 10.92 18.54
CA PRO A 129 -0.58 12.36 18.50
C PRO A 129 0.60 13.22 18.05
N GLU A 130 1.84 12.78 18.31
CA GLU A 130 3.06 13.53 17.97
C GLU A 130 3.67 13.10 16.62
N ASN A 131 3.00 12.23 15.86
CA ASN A 131 3.55 11.74 14.60
C ASN A 131 3.46 12.81 13.52
N GLU A 132 4.62 13.23 13.01
CA GLU A 132 4.73 14.31 12.02
C GLU A 132 4.09 13.96 10.67
N LEU A 133 4.15 12.68 10.26
CA LEU A 133 3.55 12.22 9.00
C LEU A 133 2.02 12.40 9.03
N LEU A 134 1.37 12.00 10.12
CA LEU A 134 -0.08 12.13 10.29
C LEU A 134 -0.51 13.59 10.44
N GLN A 135 0.27 14.39 11.16
CA GLN A 135 0.03 15.84 11.29
C GLN A 135 0.13 16.54 9.92
N ALA A 136 1.13 16.18 9.12
CA ALA A 136 1.30 16.72 7.77
C ALA A 136 0.12 16.35 6.87
N GLU A 137 -0.32 15.09 6.89
CA GLU A 137 -1.47 14.64 6.13
C GLU A 137 -2.75 15.38 6.51
N GLN A 138 -2.96 15.61 7.80
CA GLN A 138 -4.10 16.38 8.29
C GLN A 138 -4.08 17.83 7.75
N ARG A 139 -2.92 18.48 7.79
CA ARG A 139 -2.77 19.84 7.23
C ARG A 139 -3.08 19.89 5.74
N GLU A 140 -2.59 18.93 4.97
CA GLU A 140 -2.87 18.84 3.52
C GLU A 140 -4.35 18.64 3.24
N MET A 141 -5.02 17.77 3.99
CA MET A 141 -6.47 17.55 3.83
C MET A 141 -7.29 18.78 4.20
N ILE A 142 -6.92 19.51 5.24
CA ILE A 142 -7.59 20.76 5.60
C ILE A 142 -7.46 21.80 4.48
N LEU A 143 -6.26 21.96 3.93
CA LEU A 143 -6.02 22.89 2.82
C LEU A 143 -6.79 22.49 1.56
N ALA A 144 -6.80 21.20 1.23
CA ALA A 144 -7.54 20.69 0.08
C ALA A 144 -9.06 20.85 0.25
N ALA A 145 -9.59 20.69 1.47
CA ALA A 145 -11.00 20.87 1.77
C ALA A 145 -11.50 22.29 1.48
N HIS A 146 -10.68 23.30 1.71
CA HIS A 146 -11.01 24.70 1.40
C HIS A 146 -11.12 24.98 -0.10
N ALA A 147 -10.50 24.16 -0.93
CA ALA A 147 -10.55 24.26 -2.39
C ALA A 147 -11.70 23.48 -3.03
N LEU A 148 -12.38 22.60 -2.25
CA LEU A 148 -13.52 21.81 -2.73
C LEU A 148 -14.79 22.65 -2.89
N PRO A 149 -15.69 22.29 -3.85
CA PRO A 149 -17.03 22.88 -3.90
C PRO A 149 -17.79 22.68 -2.58
N ALA A 150 -18.63 23.65 -2.22
CA ALA A 150 -19.36 23.69 -0.93
C ALA A 150 -20.12 22.38 -0.63
N GLY A 151 -20.68 21.71 -1.65
CA GLY A 151 -21.40 20.44 -1.48
C GLY A 151 -20.52 19.25 -1.09
N LEU A 152 -19.20 19.33 -1.27
CA LEU A 152 -18.24 18.28 -0.94
C LEU A 152 -17.48 18.52 0.38
N GLN A 153 -17.52 19.76 0.89
CA GLN A 153 -16.76 20.11 2.10
C GLN A 153 -17.31 19.46 3.38
N HIS A 154 -18.56 19.03 3.39
CA HIS A 154 -19.27 18.48 4.55
C HIS A 154 -19.54 16.97 4.45
N ASN A 155 -18.97 16.32 3.47
CA ASN A 155 -19.21 14.90 3.21
C ASN A 155 -18.22 14.00 4.00
#